data_15e75c35d3f747cf69df0540fca96696
#
_entry.id   15e75c35d3f747cf69df0540fca96696
#
_cell.length_a   1.000
_cell.length_b   1.000
_cell.length_c   1.000
_cell.angle_alpha   90.00
_cell.angle_beta   90.00
_cell.angle_gamma   90.00
#
_symmetry.space_group_name_H-M   'P 1'
#
loop_
_entity.id
_entity.type
_entity.pdbx_description
1 polymer ?
#
loop_
_entity_poly.entity_id
_entity_poly.type
_entity_poly.pdbx_seq_one_letter_code
_entity_poly.pdbx_strand_id
1 'polypeptide(L)'
;MDAVIVCTAEGQSGLDLHNPNVVRASLGTLFTVPVAQDSSATVQHWLRECNIQIVVTSPDANALYTSVDLRPPTAVVMGSEAEGLSPSWFAAADQQVQIPMHGRADSLNLSTATALLLYEVVRQRQATK
;
A
#
# COMPACT_ATOMS: atom_id res chain seq x y z
N MET A 1 -2.28 -8.50 8.24
CA MET A 1 -2.73 -7.13 7.85
C MET A 1 -3.72 -6.65 8.89
N ASP A 2 -3.45 -5.50 9.48
CA ASP A 2 -4.24 -5.00 10.62
C ASP A 2 -5.38 -4.08 10.17
N ALA A 3 -5.18 -3.32 9.10
CA ALA A 3 -6.18 -2.42 8.55
C ALA A 3 -5.90 -2.08 7.09
N VAL A 4 -6.91 -1.58 6.40
CA VAL A 4 -6.83 -0.98 5.07
C VAL A 4 -7.27 0.47 5.17
N ILE A 5 -6.49 1.38 4.60
CA ILE A 5 -6.83 2.80 4.55
C ILE A 5 -6.91 3.23 3.09
N VAL A 6 -8.06 3.74 2.69
CA VAL A 6 -8.27 4.31 1.37
C VAL A 6 -8.00 5.81 1.46
N CYS A 7 -6.97 6.26 0.76
CA CYS A 7 -6.54 7.65 0.77
C CYS A 7 -7.10 8.40 -0.43
N THR A 8 -7.59 9.60 -0.18
CA THR A 8 -8.06 10.51 -1.22
C THR A 8 -7.08 11.66 -1.42
N ALA A 9 -6.77 11.98 -2.68
CA ALA A 9 -6.00 13.17 -3.00
C ALA A 9 -6.86 14.43 -2.80
N GLU A 10 -6.19 15.55 -2.56
CA GLU A 10 -6.89 16.84 -2.45
C GLU A 10 -7.73 17.12 -3.70
N GLY A 11 -8.98 17.53 -3.48
CA GLY A 11 -9.91 17.86 -4.54
C GLY A 11 -10.55 16.70 -5.28
N GLN A 12 -10.26 15.47 -4.89
CA GLN A 12 -10.89 14.27 -5.46
C GLN A 12 -11.99 13.73 -4.55
N SER A 13 -13.07 13.23 -5.16
CA SER A 13 -14.07 12.46 -4.44
C SER A 13 -13.51 11.09 -4.08
N GLY A 14 -13.70 10.66 -2.85
CA GLY A 14 -13.26 9.34 -2.40
C GLY A 14 -13.98 8.19 -3.09
N LEU A 15 -13.37 7.01 -3.01
CA LEU A 15 -14.00 5.76 -3.42
C LEU A 15 -15.22 5.47 -2.52
N ASP A 16 -16.35 5.15 -3.12
CA ASP A 16 -17.50 4.63 -2.38
C ASP A 16 -17.23 3.16 -1.97
N LEU A 17 -16.84 2.97 -0.72
CA LEU A 17 -16.54 1.64 -0.18
C LEU A 17 -17.80 0.74 -0.08
N HIS A 18 -18.97 1.31 -0.09
CA HIS A 18 -20.25 0.58 -0.04
C HIS A 18 -20.87 0.36 -1.42
N ASN A 19 -20.18 0.74 -2.48
CA ASN A 19 -20.60 0.40 -3.84
C ASN A 19 -20.75 -1.13 -3.96
N PRO A 20 -21.88 -1.62 -4.51
CA PRO A 20 -22.12 -3.07 -4.61
C PRO A 20 -21.01 -3.85 -5.32
N ASN A 21 -20.34 -3.25 -6.28
CA ASN A 21 -19.23 -3.89 -6.99
C ASN A 21 -17.99 -4.06 -6.09
N VAL A 22 -17.71 -3.07 -5.24
CA VAL A 22 -16.61 -3.15 -4.25
C VAL A 22 -16.91 -4.23 -3.22
N VAL A 23 -18.14 -4.24 -2.69
CA VAL A 23 -18.57 -5.24 -1.70
C VAL A 23 -18.48 -6.66 -2.27
N ARG A 24 -18.95 -6.88 -3.50
CA ARG A 24 -18.87 -8.20 -4.16
C ARG A 24 -17.43 -8.62 -4.41
N ALA A 25 -16.59 -7.72 -4.91
CA ALA A 25 -15.18 -8.01 -5.18
C ALA A 25 -14.39 -8.37 -3.91
N SER A 26 -14.80 -7.86 -2.75
CA SER A 26 -14.15 -8.15 -1.47
C SER A 26 -14.45 -9.55 -0.93
N LEU A 27 -15.43 -10.26 -1.46
CA LEU A 27 -15.91 -11.56 -0.97
C LEU A 27 -16.22 -11.55 0.54
N GLY A 28 -16.75 -10.42 1.04
CA GLY A 28 -17.09 -10.23 2.44
C GLY A 28 -15.94 -9.77 3.33
N THR A 29 -14.70 -9.74 2.86
CA THR A 29 -13.54 -9.31 3.67
C THR A 29 -13.61 -7.85 4.07
N LEU A 30 -14.34 -7.01 3.31
CA LEU A 30 -14.62 -5.62 3.65
C LEU A 30 -15.23 -5.48 5.06
N PHE A 31 -15.97 -6.48 5.52
CA PHE A 31 -16.64 -6.47 6.83
C PHE A 31 -15.80 -7.13 7.94
N THR A 32 -14.66 -7.74 7.61
CA THR A 32 -13.82 -8.49 8.56
C THR A 32 -12.50 -7.79 8.86
N VAL A 33 -12.08 -6.86 8.01
CA VAL A 33 -10.85 -6.07 8.20
C VAL A 33 -11.25 -4.63 8.48
N PRO A 34 -10.65 -3.97 9.48
CA PRO A 34 -10.87 -2.54 9.69
C PRO A 34 -10.50 -1.76 8.42
N VAL A 35 -11.44 -0.97 7.92
CA VAL A 35 -11.25 -0.12 6.74
C VAL A 35 -11.59 1.32 7.11
N ALA A 36 -10.67 2.23 6.82
CA ALA A 36 -10.86 3.67 7.02
C ALA A 36 -10.66 4.41 5.69
N GLN A 37 -11.19 5.60 5.62
CA GLN A 37 -11.00 6.50 4.48
C GLN A 37 -10.71 7.90 4.98
N ASP A 38 -9.64 8.51 4.47
CA ASP A 38 -9.25 9.87 4.81
C ASP A 38 -8.36 10.48 3.72
N SER A 39 -8.04 11.75 3.86
CA SER A 39 -7.09 12.40 2.96
C SER A 39 -5.68 11.85 3.12
N SER A 40 -4.91 11.86 2.04
CA SER A 40 -3.51 11.44 2.07
C SER A 40 -2.69 12.22 3.12
N ALA A 41 -2.90 13.53 3.22
CA ALA A 41 -2.19 14.36 4.19
C ALA A 41 -2.47 13.94 5.65
N THR A 42 -3.72 13.69 5.99
CA THR A 42 -4.12 13.23 7.33
C THR A 42 -3.51 11.86 7.65
N VAL A 43 -3.56 10.93 6.69
CA VAL A 43 -3.00 9.58 6.88
C VAL A 43 -1.49 9.63 7.05
N GLN A 44 -0.78 10.41 6.23
CA GLN A 44 0.67 10.59 6.34
C GLN A 44 1.07 11.13 7.72
N HIS A 45 0.36 12.13 8.21
CA HIS A 45 0.60 12.70 9.53
C HIS A 45 0.39 11.67 10.64
N TRP A 46 -0.71 10.95 10.59
CA TRP A 46 -1.03 9.89 11.56
C TRP A 46 0.01 8.76 11.56
N LEU A 47 0.46 8.31 10.39
CA LEU A 47 1.50 7.28 10.29
C LEU A 47 2.80 7.72 10.96
N ARG A 48 3.18 8.98 10.80
CA ARG A 48 4.38 9.54 11.45
C ARG A 48 4.22 9.62 12.95
N GLU A 49 3.08 10.07 13.45
CA GLU A 49 2.80 10.14 14.90
C GLU A 49 2.84 8.75 15.55
N CYS A 50 2.39 7.73 14.83
CA CYS A 50 2.41 6.33 15.29
C CYS A 50 3.75 5.62 15.10
N ASN A 51 4.76 6.26 14.51
CA ASN A 51 6.04 5.67 14.15
C ASN A 51 5.88 4.44 13.24
N ILE A 52 4.98 4.53 12.29
CA ILE A 52 4.76 3.51 11.27
C ILE A 52 5.55 3.92 10.02
N GLN A 53 6.50 3.09 9.59
CA GLN A 53 7.27 3.38 8.38
C GLN A 53 6.38 3.35 7.13
N ILE A 54 6.64 4.26 6.22
CA ILE A 54 5.92 4.39 4.94
C ILE A 54 6.79 3.76 3.85
N VAL A 55 6.29 2.69 3.26
CA VAL A 55 6.93 1.99 2.13
C VAL A 55 6.07 2.16 0.90
N VAL A 56 6.59 2.88 -0.09
CA VAL A 56 5.89 3.11 -1.36
C VAL A 56 6.46 2.20 -2.45
N THR A 57 5.60 1.83 -3.39
CA THR A 57 6.01 1.04 -4.56
C THR A 57 6.12 1.92 -5.79
N SER A 58 7.19 1.71 -6.53
CA SER A 58 7.40 2.38 -7.82
C SER A 58 8.23 1.48 -8.73
N PRO A 59 7.91 1.40 -10.02
CA PRO A 59 8.74 0.68 -10.98
C PRO A 59 10.12 1.32 -11.14
N ASP A 60 10.27 2.60 -10.79
CA ASP A 60 11.52 3.35 -10.92
C ASP A 60 12.36 3.34 -9.63
N ALA A 61 11.92 2.65 -8.59
CA ALA A 61 12.69 2.55 -7.35
C ALA A 61 13.96 1.72 -7.57
N ASN A 62 15.02 2.07 -6.83
CA ASN A 62 16.30 1.37 -6.91
C ASN A 62 16.36 0.12 -6.02
N ALA A 63 15.57 0.07 -4.96
CA ALA A 63 15.56 -1.02 -4.00
C ALA A 63 14.52 -2.08 -4.35
N LEU A 64 14.90 -3.35 -4.23
CA LEU A 64 13.94 -4.45 -4.32
C LEU A 64 13.10 -4.52 -3.05
N TYR A 65 11.83 -4.89 -3.18
CA TYR A 65 10.93 -5.06 -2.02
C TYR A 65 11.45 -6.10 -1.01
N THR A 66 12.29 -7.02 -1.45
CA THR A 66 12.91 -8.04 -0.59
C THR A 66 14.18 -7.57 0.11
N SER A 67 14.73 -6.41 -0.28
CA SER A 67 16.01 -5.91 0.24
C SER A 67 15.88 -4.90 1.37
N VAL A 68 14.67 -4.44 1.68
CA VAL A 68 14.38 -3.47 2.73
C VAL A 68 13.85 -4.16 3.99
N ASP A 69 14.05 -3.56 5.16
CA ASP A 69 13.54 -4.11 6.42
C ASP A 69 12.06 -3.76 6.61
N LEU A 70 11.22 -4.76 6.54
CA LEU A 70 9.77 -4.67 6.70
C LEU A 70 9.28 -5.22 8.06
N ARG A 71 10.20 -5.52 8.99
CA ARG A 71 9.84 -6.04 10.32
C ARG A 71 9.19 -5.00 11.23
N PRO A 72 9.61 -3.72 11.23
CA PRO A 72 8.93 -2.69 12.00
C PRO A 72 7.47 -2.49 11.58
N PRO A 73 6.65 -1.78 12.38
CA PRO A 73 5.34 -1.35 11.93
C PRO A 73 5.42 -0.66 10.58
N THR A 74 4.70 -1.16 9.60
CA THR A 74 4.85 -0.78 8.19
C THR A 74 3.51 -0.51 7.54
N ALA A 75 3.38 0.63 6.89
CA ALA A 75 2.33 0.92 5.93
C ALA A 75 2.87 0.69 4.50
N VAL A 76 2.30 -0.28 3.82
CA VAL A 76 2.56 -0.53 2.41
C VAL A 76 1.61 0.37 1.62
N VAL A 77 2.16 1.30 0.86
CA VAL A 77 1.37 2.29 0.12
C VAL A 77 1.41 1.98 -1.37
N MET A 78 0.22 1.75 -1.91
CA MET A 78 0.04 1.39 -3.32
C MET A 78 -0.69 2.52 -4.04
N GLY A 79 -0.27 2.80 -5.26
CA GLY A 79 -0.94 3.76 -6.12
C GLY A 79 -2.10 3.14 -6.89
N SER A 80 -2.97 3.99 -7.43
CA SER A 80 -4.02 3.53 -8.34
C SER A 80 -3.42 3.00 -9.65
N GLU A 81 -4.12 2.10 -10.32
CA GLU A 81 -3.68 1.55 -11.60
C GLU A 81 -3.62 2.62 -12.70
N ALA A 82 -4.47 3.65 -12.62
CA ALA A 82 -4.56 4.70 -13.62
C ALA A 82 -3.49 5.81 -13.44
N GLU A 83 -3.26 6.26 -12.20
CA GLU A 83 -2.46 7.45 -11.91
C GLU A 83 -1.21 7.18 -11.07
N GLY A 84 -1.10 5.99 -10.48
CA GLY A 84 -0.03 5.67 -9.54
C GLY A 84 -0.13 6.47 -8.24
N LEU A 85 1.00 6.66 -7.57
CA LEU A 85 1.10 7.44 -6.34
C LEU A 85 1.35 8.91 -6.61
N SER A 86 0.74 9.79 -5.81
CA SER A 86 1.00 11.22 -5.86
C SER A 86 2.42 11.55 -5.37
N PRO A 87 3.00 12.69 -5.80
CA PRO A 87 4.33 13.12 -5.34
C PRO A 87 4.45 13.24 -3.82
N SER A 88 3.37 13.59 -3.12
CA SER A 88 3.38 13.70 -1.67
C SER A 88 3.72 12.38 -0.96
N TRP A 89 3.29 11.25 -1.50
CA TRP A 89 3.63 9.94 -0.96
C TRP A 89 5.10 9.61 -1.13
N PHE A 90 5.70 9.94 -2.27
CA PHE A 90 7.14 9.77 -2.49
C PHE A 90 7.95 10.64 -1.53
N ALA A 91 7.51 11.87 -1.29
CA ALA A 91 8.16 12.77 -0.33
C ALA A 91 8.04 12.27 1.12
N ALA A 92 6.93 11.62 1.46
CA ALA A 92 6.69 11.07 2.79
C ALA A 92 7.34 9.70 3.02
N ALA A 93 7.75 9.00 1.95
CA ALA A 93 8.22 7.62 2.03
C ALA A 93 9.53 7.48 2.81
N ASP A 94 9.58 6.50 3.70
CA ASP A 94 10.82 6.06 4.35
C ASP A 94 11.61 5.12 3.43
N GLN A 95 10.90 4.31 2.64
CA GLN A 95 11.46 3.39 1.65
C GLN A 95 10.67 3.45 0.35
N GLN A 96 11.40 3.36 -0.76
CA GLN A 96 10.82 3.19 -2.09
C GLN A 96 11.30 1.88 -2.66
N VAL A 97 10.39 1.00 -3.02
CA VAL A 97 10.71 -0.35 -3.46
C VAL A 97 10.08 -0.68 -4.80
N GLN A 98 10.73 -1.55 -5.54
CA GLN A 98 10.18 -2.12 -6.77
C GLN A 98 9.97 -3.62 -6.62
N ILE A 99 8.97 -4.13 -7.34
CA ILE A 99 8.82 -5.55 -7.63
C ILE A 99 9.43 -5.77 -9.02
N PRO A 100 10.47 -6.62 -9.16
CA PRO A 100 11.10 -6.81 -10.45
C PRO A 100 10.12 -7.42 -11.46
N MET A 101 10.06 -6.83 -12.65
CA MET A 101 9.24 -7.32 -13.75
C MET A 101 10.10 -8.06 -14.76
N HIS A 102 9.70 -9.29 -15.08
CA HIS A 102 10.34 -10.13 -16.09
C HIS A 102 9.35 -10.36 -17.22
N GLY A 103 9.54 -9.72 -18.37
CA GLY A 103 8.67 -9.87 -19.52
C GLY A 103 8.25 -8.54 -20.13
N ARG A 104 7.13 -8.55 -20.86
CA ARG A 104 6.63 -7.39 -21.60
C ARG A 104 5.67 -6.50 -20.82
N ALA A 105 5.22 -6.94 -19.65
CA ALA A 105 4.30 -6.16 -18.83
C ALA A 105 5.07 -5.12 -18.02
N ASP A 106 4.57 -3.89 -17.98
CA ASP A 106 5.19 -2.78 -17.25
C ASP A 106 4.86 -2.79 -15.76
N SER A 107 3.77 -3.45 -15.37
CA SER A 107 3.34 -3.52 -13.98
C SER A 107 2.51 -4.78 -13.70
N LEU A 108 2.46 -5.17 -12.42
CA LEU A 108 1.55 -6.19 -11.93
C LEU A 108 0.18 -5.59 -11.62
N ASN A 109 -0.85 -6.43 -11.62
CA ASN A 109 -2.14 -6.08 -11.05
C ASN A 109 -1.95 -5.61 -9.59
N LEU A 110 -2.68 -4.57 -9.21
CA LEU A 110 -2.56 -3.94 -7.89
C LEU A 110 -2.72 -4.92 -6.74
N SER A 111 -3.72 -5.80 -6.81
CA SER A 111 -3.97 -6.79 -5.75
C SER A 111 -2.84 -7.81 -5.65
N THR A 112 -2.28 -8.23 -6.79
CA THR A 112 -1.13 -9.15 -6.84
C THR A 112 0.11 -8.50 -6.24
N ALA A 113 0.42 -7.27 -6.62
CA ALA A 113 1.56 -6.53 -6.08
C ALA A 113 1.41 -6.30 -4.56
N THR A 114 0.21 -5.95 -4.11
CA THR A 114 -0.09 -5.78 -2.69
C THR A 114 0.13 -7.09 -1.92
N ALA A 115 -0.37 -8.21 -2.45
CA ALA A 115 -0.20 -9.51 -1.82
C ALA A 115 1.29 -9.88 -1.68
N LEU A 116 2.10 -9.66 -2.70
CA LEU A 116 3.54 -9.93 -2.64
C LEU A 116 4.23 -9.16 -1.52
N LEU A 117 3.93 -7.89 -1.38
CA LEU A 117 4.49 -7.05 -0.32
C LEU A 117 4.03 -7.49 1.07
N LEU A 118 2.75 -7.76 1.24
CA LEU A 118 2.21 -8.22 2.52
C LEU A 118 2.81 -9.57 2.93
N TYR A 119 2.96 -10.51 2.00
CA TYR A 119 3.61 -11.79 2.28
C TYR A 119 5.10 -11.64 2.58
N GLU A 120 5.79 -10.70 1.95
CA GLU A 120 7.18 -10.41 2.31
C GLU A 120 7.30 -9.87 3.73
N VAL A 121 6.40 -8.98 4.16
CA VAL A 121 6.32 -8.53 5.55
C VAL A 121 6.16 -9.72 6.50
N VAL A 122 5.23 -10.62 6.20
CA VAL A 122 4.99 -11.83 7.00
C VAL A 122 6.23 -12.71 7.03
N ARG A 123 6.85 -12.96 5.89
CA ARG A 123 8.04 -13.78 5.77
C ARG A 123 9.18 -13.25 6.65
N GLN A 124 9.46 -11.95 6.57
CA GLN A 124 10.54 -11.34 7.36
C GLN A 124 10.26 -11.41 8.86
N ARG A 125 9.02 -11.18 9.28
CA ARG A 125 8.62 -11.25 10.69
C ARG A 125 8.65 -12.68 11.24
N GLN A 126 8.31 -13.67 10.43
CA GLN A 126 8.40 -15.08 10.82
C GLN A 126 9.85 -15.57 10.90
N ALA A 127 10.71 -15.12 10.02
CA ALA A 127 12.13 -15.50 10.01
C ALA A 127 12.90 -14.99 11.23
N THR A 128 12.35 -14.02 11.96
CA THR A 128 12.96 -13.42 13.15
C THR A 128 12.57 -14.14 14.46
N LYS A 129 11.64 -15.05 14.41
CA LYS A 129 11.20 -15.84 15.59
C LYS A 129 12.15 -17.08 15.79
#